data_941f3008591f431e852bd383af6f2074
#
_entry.id   941f3008591f431e852bd383af6f2074
#
_cell.length_a   1.000
_cell.length_b   1.000
_cell.length_c   1.000
_cell.angle_alpha   90.00
_cell.angle_beta   90.00
_cell.angle_gamma   90.00
#
_symmetry.space_group_name_H-M   'P 1'
#
loop_
_entity.id
_entity.type
_entity.pdbx_description
1 polymer ?
#
loop_
_entity_poly.entity_id
_entity_poly.type
_entity_poly.pdbx_seq_one_letter_code
_entity_poly.pdbx_strand_id
1 'polypeptide(L)'
;MREAPPQASSAQPRRLWVLSELYYPEETSTGYLLTRIAEGLATDFDVRVLCSQPTYASRGLRALGTEVRNGVRIRRCPSTTLDRTVRVHRLLNVLTIIASLWAFAIVSVRRGDYLLVVTNPPLLPFVAATVAWLRGASLLLLVHDVYPDVLTASGLLPRTGFLARRLRWLSQRLYRSARRTIVLGRDMKRLVETAMGVSGDSIAIIPNWADTEAIHPTKRAENALLVELGLIDKFVVQYAGNMGYTHGLECLAGAMEKLRSDEDVFFLFIGSGTKKPWLEAKVRELELPNARVLGNRPRGDQLNFLNACDITIITFVAGMAGVSVPSRMYNILAAGKAIIAVADQDSELAVMVRDERLGWVVPPGETNSIVQAVQAARRQPEVLLDMGRRARAVAERYSLSSVIEAYRRLLAGLESSGMMKG
;
A
#
# COMPACT_ATOMS: atom_id res chain seq x y z
N MET A 1 -32.20 -50.59 7.71
CA MET A 1 -31.19 -50.01 6.81
C MET A 1 -30.95 -48.57 7.29
N ARG A 2 -29.77 -48.28 7.85
CA ARG A 2 -29.38 -46.94 8.23
C ARG A 2 -28.64 -46.36 7.02
N GLU A 3 -29.17 -45.31 6.43
CA GLU A 3 -28.46 -44.55 5.39
C GLU A 3 -27.17 -43.93 5.96
N ALA A 4 -26.07 -44.20 5.32
CA ALA A 4 -24.78 -43.57 5.62
C ALA A 4 -24.85 -42.06 5.27
N PRO A 5 -24.29 -41.18 6.09
CA PRO A 5 -24.27 -39.75 5.75
C PRO A 5 -23.46 -39.53 4.46
N PRO A 6 -23.86 -38.56 3.63
CA PRO A 6 -23.17 -38.29 2.38
C PRO A 6 -21.73 -37.93 2.66
N GLN A 7 -20.78 -38.67 2.06
CA GLN A 7 -19.38 -38.37 2.09
C GLN A 7 -19.16 -36.98 1.45
N ALA A 8 -18.72 -36.02 2.24
CA ALA A 8 -18.25 -34.73 1.74
C ALA A 8 -17.14 -35.00 0.70
N SER A 9 -17.39 -34.61 -0.53
CA SER A 9 -16.42 -34.70 -1.64
C SER A 9 -15.13 -34.01 -1.21
N SER A 10 -14.07 -34.80 -0.98
CA SER A 10 -12.72 -34.33 -0.68
C SER A 10 -12.04 -33.80 -1.96
N ALA A 11 -12.64 -32.81 -2.61
CA ALA A 11 -11.96 -32.09 -3.66
C ALA A 11 -10.73 -31.40 -3.07
N GLN A 12 -9.53 -31.73 -3.55
CA GLN A 12 -8.30 -31.08 -3.09
C GLN A 12 -8.45 -29.56 -3.26
N PRO A 13 -8.10 -28.78 -2.22
CA PRO A 13 -8.20 -27.32 -2.30
C PRO A 13 -7.42 -26.80 -3.51
N ARG A 14 -8.01 -25.88 -4.26
CA ARG A 14 -7.35 -25.26 -5.42
C ARG A 14 -6.10 -24.54 -5.00
N ARG A 15 -5.09 -24.54 -5.87
CA ARG A 15 -3.83 -23.86 -5.61
C ARG A 15 -3.94 -22.39 -5.96
N LEU A 16 -3.50 -21.56 -5.01
CA LEU A 16 -3.32 -20.12 -5.17
C LEU A 16 -1.83 -19.79 -5.07
N TRP A 17 -1.23 -19.41 -6.20
CA TRP A 17 0.13 -18.91 -6.24
C TRP A 17 0.15 -17.41 -6.03
N VAL A 18 1.03 -16.93 -5.16
CA VAL A 18 1.33 -15.50 -4.97
C VAL A 18 2.72 -15.23 -5.49
N LEU A 19 2.86 -14.37 -6.49
CA LEU A 19 4.14 -13.90 -7.02
C LEU A 19 4.41 -12.49 -6.53
N SER A 20 5.52 -12.32 -5.79
CA SER A 20 5.95 -11.02 -5.28
C SER A 20 7.45 -10.97 -5.08
N GLU A 21 8.09 -9.84 -5.33
CA GLU A 21 9.45 -9.59 -4.83
C GLU A 21 9.45 -9.56 -3.31
N LEU A 22 8.46 -8.89 -2.71
CA LEU A 22 8.39 -8.60 -1.28
C LEU A 22 7.39 -9.53 -0.58
N TYR A 23 7.85 -10.26 0.40
CA TYR A 23 7.06 -11.16 1.23
C TYR A 23 7.75 -11.33 2.60
N TYR A 24 7.10 -11.96 3.57
CA TYR A 24 7.69 -12.24 4.89
C TYR A 24 9.14 -12.76 4.78
N PRO A 25 10.08 -12.29 5.62
CA PRO A 25 9.95 -11.35 6.75
C PRO A 25 10.07 -9.86 6.37
N GLU A 26 9.81 -9.48 5.14
CA GLU A 26 9.90 -8.09 4.67
C GLU A 26 8.74 -7.25 5.24
N GLU A 27 9.05 -6.24 6.06
CA GLU A 27 8.06 -5.40 6.76
C GLU A 27 7.59 -4.17 5.95
N THR A 28 7.94 -4.10 4.66
CA THR A 28 7.36 -3.08 3.79
C THR A 28 5.83 -3.25 3.69
N SER A 29 5.13 -2.18 3.35
CA SER A 29 3.67 -2.23 3.21
C SER A 29 3.22 -3.38 2.30
N THR A 30 3.79 -3.49 1.10
CA THR A 30 3.46 -4.56 0.14
C THR A 30 3.75 -5.95 0.71
N GLY A 31 4.94 -6.15 1.30
CA GLY A 31 5.33 -7.45 1.87
C GLY A 31 4.40 -7.88 3.00
N TYR A 32 4.09 -6.98 3.92
CA TYR A 32 3.17 -7.25 5.02
C TYR A 32 1.74 -7.55 4.52
N LEU A 33 1.21 -6.72 3.63
CA LEU A 33 -0.15 -6.87 3.11
C LEU A 33 -0.32 -8.22 2.39
N LEU A 34 0.60 -8.56 1.48
CA LEU A 34 0.56 -9.85 0.77
C LEU A 34 0.73 -11.04 1.70
N THR A 35 1.58 -10.93 2.72
CA THR A 35 1.76 -12.00 3.72
C THR A 35 0.43 -12.28 4.43
N ARG A 36 -0.25 -11.24 4.92
CA ARG A 36 -1.52 -11.40 5.65
C ARG A 36 -2.65 -11.89 4.75
N ILE A 37 -2.71 -11.44 3.49
CA ILE A 37 -3.67 -11.97 2.49
C ILE A 37 -3.43 -13.47 2.26
N ALA A 38 -2.18 -13.87 2.00
CA ALA A 38 -1.84 -15.26 1.74
C ALA A 38 -2.14 -16.16 2.95
N GLU A 39 -1.75 -15.74 4.16
CA GLU A 39 -2.02 -16.46 5.40
C GLU A 39 -3.54 -16.59 5.67
N GLY A 40 -4.31 -15.51 5.45
CA GLY A 40 -5.76 -15.53 5.65
C GLY A 40 -6.52 -16.41 4.66
N LEU A 41 -5.94 -16.66 3.47
CA LEU A 41 -6.52 -17.55 2.47
C LEU A 41 -6.06 -19.00 2.58
N ALA A 42 -5.05 -19.30 3.40
CA ALA A 42 -4.47 -20.64 3.53
C ALA A 42 -5.40 -21.67 4.20
N THR A 43 -6.51 -21.23 4.79
CA THR A 43 -7.57 -22.12 5.32
C THR A 43 -8.42 -22.74 4.22
N ASP A 44 -8.54 -22.04 3.07
CA ASP A 44 -9.48 -22.42 2.00
C ASP A 44 -8.74 -22.86 0.72
N PHE A 45 -7.49 -22.45 0.56
CA PHE A 45 -6.66 -22.72 -0.62
C PHE A 45 -5.30 -23.32 -0.25
N ASP A 46 -4.73 -24.14 -1.14
CA ASP A 46 -3.31 -24.52 -1.07
C ASP A 46 -2.46 -23.32 -1.53
N VAL A 47 -2.18 -22.41 -0.58
CA VAL A 47 -1.46 -21.16 -0.88
C VAL A 47 0.04 -21.39 -0.95
N ARG A 48 0.62 -20.97 -2.06
CA ARG A 48 2.05 -21.08 -2.36
C ARG A 48 2.60 -19.73 -2.79
N VAL A 49 3.75 -19.36 -2.26
CA VAL A 49 4.39 -18.08 -2.53
C VAL A 49 5.74 -18.30 -3.21
N LEU A 50 5.97 -17.58 -4.30
CA LEU A 50 7.29 -17.39 -4.91
C LEU A 50 7.71 -15.93 -4.66
N CYS A 51 8.81 -15.73 -3.94
CA CYS A 51 9.30 -14.40 -3.57
C CYS A 51 10.83 -14.32 -3.61
N SER A 52 11.39 -13.13 -3.33
CA SER A 52 12.84 -12.97 -3.13
C SER A 52 13.28 -13.21 -1.70
N GLN A 53 14.59 -13.19 -1.46
CA GLN A 53 15.16 -12.93 -0.14
C GLN A 53 14.81 -11.50 0.31
N PRO A 54 14.77 -11.19 1.62
CA PRO A 54 14.55 -9.84 2.12
C PRO A 54 15.58 -8.86 1.57
N THR A 55 15.13 -7.76 1.01
CA THR A 55 15.99 -6.82 0.28
C THR A 55 15.79 -5.36 0.66
N TYR A 56 14.73 -5.02 1.43
CA TYR A 56 14.39 -3.66 1.82
C TYR A 56 14.56 -3.41 3.32
N ALA A 57 13.47 -3.48 4.09
CA ALA A 57 13.46 -3.18 5.52
C ALA A 57 14.25 -4.21 6.33
N SER A 58 14.21 -5.46 5.89
CA SER A 58 14.92 -6.59 6.53
C SER A 58 16.21 -6.97 5.79
N ARG A 59 16.86 -5.99 5.14
CA ARG A 59 18.11 -6.22 4.39
C ARG A 59 19.21 -6.75 5.29
N GLY A 60 19.88 -7.83 4.83
CA GLY A 60 20.94 -8.51 5.59
C GLY A 60 20.45 -9.71 6.39
N LEU A 61 19.14 -9.84 6.58
CA LEU A 61 18.54 -11.04 7.15
C LEU A 61 18.43 -12.10 6.06
N ARG A 62 19.04 -13.27 6.28
CA ARG A 62 18.93 -14.40 5.35
C ARG A 62 17.83 -15.33 5.84
N ALA A 63 16.68 -15.29 5.16
CA ALA A 63 15.57 -16.18 5.45
C ALA A 63 15.77 -17.55 4.80
N LEU A 64 15.06 -18.58 5.30
CA LEU A 64 15.11 -19.94 4.75
C LEU A 64 14.68 -19.94 3.27
N GLY A 65 15.36 -20.74 2.44
CA GLY A 65 15.01 -20.85 1.01
C GLY A 65 13.60 -21.41 0.77
N THR A 66 13.16 -22.32 1.65
CA THR A 66 11.81 -22.89 1.69
C THR A 66 11.35 -22.99 3.13
N GLU A 67 10.10 -22.62 3.39
CA GLU A 67 9.46 -22.76 4.70
C GLU A 67 7.95 -22.87 4.58
N VAL A 68 7.30 -23.36 5.63
CA VAL A 68 5.83 -23.28 5.78
C VAL A 68 5.53 -22.38 6.96
N ARG A 69 4.69 -21.36 6.72
CA ARG A 69 4.28 -20.40 7.75
C ARG A 69 2.77 -20.18 7.67
N ASN A 70 2.08 -20.37 8.79
CA ASN A 70 0.63 -20.18 8.90
C ASN A 70 -0.16 -20.82 7.73
N GLY A 71 0.21 -22.07 7.36
CA GLY A 71 -0.41 -22.81 6.25
C GLY A 71 0.11 -22.45 4.85
N VAL A 72 0.91 -21.39 4.70
CA VAL A 72 1.47 -20.94 3.41
C VAL A 72 2.80 -21.60 3.14
N ARG A 73 2.97 -22.18 1.94
CA ARG A 73 4.25 -22.72 1.47
C ARG A 73 5.04 -21.63 0.74
N ILE A 74 6.13 -21.20 1.33
CA ILE A 74 6.99 -20.13 0.82
C ILE A 74 8.22 -20.71 0.18
N ARG A 75 8.56 -20.28 -1.04
CA ARG A 75 9.82 -20.55 -1.71
C ARG A 75 10.48 -19.25 -2.13
N ARG A 76 11.69 -19.01 -1.64
CA ARG A 76 12.50 -17.86 -2.01
C ARG A 76 13.39 -18.19 -3.19
N CYS A 77 13.14 -17.49 -4.29
CA CYS A 77 13.86 -17.65 -5.53
C CYS A 77 15.21 -16.93 -5.45
N PRO A 78 16.29 -17.53 -5.96
CA PRO A 78 17.62 -16.92 -5.95
C PRO A 78 17.63 -15.65 -6.82
N SER A 79 18.30 -14.61 -6.35
CA SER A 79 18.51 -13.36 -7.06
C SER A 79 19.79 -12.68 -6.58
N THR A 80 20.29 -11.72 -7.36
CA THR A 80 21.38 -10.86 -6.90
C THR A 80 20.86 -9.89 -5.81
N THR A 81 21.72 -9.58 -4.84
CA THR A 81 21.46 -8.65 -3.73
C THR A 81 22.51 -7.54 -3.70
N LEU A 82 22.84 -7.02 -4.89
CA LEU A 82 23.84 -5.97 -5.08
C LEU A 82 23.39 -4.64 -4.45
N ASP A 83 24.36 -3.73 -4.24
CA ASP A 83 24.10 -2.44 -3.64
C ASP A 83 23.07 -1.62 -4.44
N ARG A 84 21.98 -1.22 -3.78
CA ARG A 84 20.85 -0.49 -4.38
C ARG A 84 21.10 1.01 -4.56
N THR A 85 22.18 1.55 -4.00
CA THR A 85 22.59 2.94 -4.23
C THR A 85 23.05 3.12 -5.66
N VAL A 86 23.61 2.07 -6.27
CA VAL A 86 24.08 2.04 -7.65
C VAL A 86 22.94 1.65 -8.59
N ARG A 87 22.62 2.52 -9.56
CA ARG A 87 21.48 2.32 -10.50
C ARG A 87 21.55 1.00 -11.28
N VAL A 88 22.76 0.64 -11.78
CA VAL A 88 22.97 -0.61 -12.53
C VAL A 88 22.72 -1.83 -11.65
N HIS A 89 23.18 -1.81 -10.40
CA HIS A 89 22.95 -2.89 -9.44
C HIS A 89 21.46 -3.08 -9.15
N ARG A 90 20.71 -1.97 -9.01
CA ARG A 90 19.23 -2.05 -8.87
C ARG A 90 18.57 -2.73 -10.06
N LEU A 91 18.98 -2.38 -11.27
CA LEU A 91 18.45 -2.99 -12.49
C LEU A 91 18.76 -4.49 -12.53
N LEU A 92 20.02 -4.89 -12.24
CA LEU A 92 20.43 -6.31 -12.18
C LEU A 92 19.65 -7.08 -11.13
N ASN A 93 19.44 -6.53 -9.93
CA ASN A 93 18.64 -7.17 -8.90
C ASN A 93 17.19 -7.41 -9.37
N VAL A 94 16.58 -6.43 -10.03
CA VAL A 94 15.22 -6.56 -10.59
C VAL A 94 15.17 -7.59 -11.70
N LEU A 95 16.11 -7.58 -12.64
CA LEU A 95 16.13 -8.52 -13.76
C LEU A 95 16.36 -9.97 -13.29
N THR A 96 17.30 -10.17 -12.36
CA THR A 96 17.60 -11.52 -11.85
C THR A 96 16.44 -12.11 -11.04
N ILE A 97 15.77 -11.31 -10.19
CA ILE A 97 14.60 -11.82 -9.46
C ILE A 97 13.44 -12.12 -10.39
N ILE A 98 13.17 -11.27 -11.38
CA ILE A 98 12.11 -11.48 -12.35
C ILE A 98 12.36 -12.75 -13.17
N ALA A 99 13.56 -12.96 -13.68
CA ALA A 99 13.95 -14.16 -14.41
C ALA A 99 13.82 -15.42 -13.55
N SER A 100 14.25 -15.34 -12.30
CA SER A 100 14.15 -16.43 -11.34
C SER A 100 12.69 -16.77 -11.01
N LEU A 101 11.88 -15.77 -10.70
CA LEU A 101 10.44 -15.95 -10.45
C LEU A 101 9.74 -16.59 -11.65
N TRP A 102 10.06 -16.14 -12.87
CA TRP A 102 9.52 -16.74 -14.09
C TRP A 102 9.91 -18.21 -14.22
N ALA A 103 11.20 -18.54 -14.06
CA ALA A 103 11.71 -19.91 -14.19
C ALA A 103 11.08 -20.87 -13.16
N PHE A 104 10.92 -20.41 -11.92
CA PHE A 104 10.26 -21.22 -10.89
C PHE A 104 8.75 -21.31 -11.09
N ALA A 105 8.09 -20.22 -11.50
CA ALA A 105 6.66 -20.21 -11.74
C ALA A 105 6.27 -21.09 -12.93
N ILE A 106 7.03 -21.06 -14.05
CA ILE A 106 6.71 -21.85 -15.25
C ILE A 106 6.74 -23.37 -15.00
N VAL A 107 7.61 -23.85 -14.11
CA VAL A 107 7.68 -25.28 -13.77
C VAL A 107 6.70 -25.69 -12.67
N SER A 108 6.27 -24.75 -11.84
CA SER A 108 5.46 -25.03 -10.64
C SER A 108 3.96 -24.85 -10.84
N VAL A 109 3.56 -23.80 -11.58
CA VAL A 109 2.15 -23.46 -11.85
C VAL A 109 1.55 -24.47 -12.82
N ARG A 110 0.30 -24.88 -12.58
CA ARG A 110 -0.41 -25.86 -13.40
C ARG A 110 -1.71 -25.27 -13.95
N ARG A 111 -2.26 -25.93 -14.95
CA ARG A 111 -3.56 -25.58 -15.53
C ARG A 111 -4.64 -25.55 -14.44
N GLY A 112 -5.43 -24.48 -14.42
CA GLY A 112 -6.50 -24.27 -13.45
C GLY A 112 -6.07 -23.64 -12.11
N ASP A 113 -4.75 -23.45 -11.87
CA ASP A 113 -4.29 -22.72 -10.69
C ASP A 113 -4.67 -21.23 -10.78
N TYR A 114 -4.80 -20.57 -9.64
CA TYR A 114 -4.85 -19.11 -9.56
C TYR A 114 -3.45 -18.54 -9.37
N LEU A 115 -3.18 -17.43 -10.04
CA LEU A 115 -1.89 -16.73 -9.98
C LEU A 115 -2.12 -15.26 -9.60
N LEU A 116 -1.96 -14.94 -8.32
CA LEU A 116 -2.06 -13.58 -7.78
C LEU A 116 -0.70 -12.88 -7.90
N VAL A 117 -0.69 -11.72 -8.54
CA VAL A 117 0.51 -10.89 -8.69
C VAL A 117 0.19 -9.44 -8.39
N VAL A 118 1.13 -8.75 -7.74
CA VAL A 118 1.04 -7.31 -7.46
C VAL A 118 1.79 -6.50 -8.51
N THR A 119 1.37 -5.25 -8.76
CA THR A 119 1.97 -4.36 -9.78
C THR A 119 3.36 -3.82 -9.40
N ASN A 120 3.94 -4.23 -8.28
CA ASN A 120 5.29 -3.82 -7.85
C ASN A 120 6.19 -5.06 -7.63
N PRO A 121 7.34 -5.18 -8.33
CA PRO A 121 7.90 -4.28 -9.35
C PRO A 121 7.12 -4.30 -10.69
N PRO A 122 7.19 -3.20 -11.49
CA PRO A 122 6.32 -3.02 -12.68
C PRO A 122 6.38 -4.12 -13.75
N LEU A 123 7.49 -4.83 -13.85
CA LEU A 123 7.67 -5.91 -14.83
C LEU A 123 7.09 -7.26 -14.38
N LEU A 124 6.91 -7.46 -13.08
CA LEU A 124 6.46 -8.75 -12.53
C LEU A 124 5.07 -9.19 -13.03
N PRO A 125 4.07 -8.30 -13.18
CA PRO A 125 2.78 -8.70 -13.74
C PRO A 125 2.85 -9.23 -15.16
N PHE A 126 3.75 -8.72 -16.01
CA PHE A 126 3.95 -9.22 -17.37
C PHE A 126 4.51 -10.64 -17.37
N VAL A 127 5.44 -10.91 -16.46
CA VAL A 127 5.99 -12.26 -16.24
C VAL A 127 4.89 -13.21 -15.76
N ALA A 128 4.09 -12.81 -14.79
CA ALA A 128 2.96 -13.61 -14.32
C ALA A 128 1.93 -13.87 -15.46
N ALA A 129 1.66 -12.88 -16.31
CA ALA A 129 0.77 -13.05 -17.46
C ALA A 129 1.29 -14.08 -18.46
N THR A 130 2.61 -14.07 -18.77
CA THR A 130 3.21 -15.09 -19.65
C THR A 130 3.12 -16.49 -19.05
N VAL A 131 3.38 -16.63 -17.76
CA VAL A 131 3.24 -17.92 -17.04
C VAL A 131 1.78 -18.39 -17.06
N ALA A 132 0.84 -17.51 -16.74
CA ALA A 132 -0.58 -17.82 -16.74
C ALA A 132 -1.05 -18.30 -18.12
N TRP A 133 -0.65 -17.61 -19.18
CA TRP A 133 -0.97 -18.00 -20.55
C TRP A 133 -0.37 -19.35 -20.94
N LEU A 134 0.93 -19.57 -20.70
CA LEU A 134 1.63 -20.82 -21.06
C LEU A 134 1.13 -22.03 -20.27
N ARG A 135 0.73 -21.82 -19.02
CA ARG A 135 0.31 -22.92 -18.11
C ARG A 135 -1.20 -23.10 -18.01
N GLY A 136 -1.99 -22.21 -18.63
CA GLY A 136 -3.45 -22.23 -18.53
C GLY A 136 -3.96 -21.92 -17.13
N ALA A 137 -3.25 -21.05 -16.39
CA ALA A 137 -3.65 -20.58 -15.07
C ALA A 137 -4.47 -19.28 -15.18
N SER A 138 -5.24 -18.96 -14.13
CA SER A 138 -6.04 -17.74 -14.05
C SER A 138 -5.26 -16.62 -13.38
N LEU A 139 -4.89 -15.58 -14.14
CA LEU A 139 -4.19 -14.41 -13.64
C LEU A 139 -5.13 -13.52 -12.81
N LEU A 140 -4.73 -13.20 -11.59
CA LEU A 140 -5.35 -12.22 -10.70
C LEU A 140 -4.37 -11.07 -10.48
N LEU A 141 -4.73 -9.88 -10.95
CA LEU A 141 -3.87 -8.70 -10.90
C LEU A 141 -4.27 -7.81 -9.72
N LEU A 142 -3.42 -7.73 -8.68
CA LEU A 142 -3.58 -6.80 -7.57
C LEU A 142 -2.84 -5.49 -7.88
N VAL A 143 -3.59 -4.41 -8.00
CA VAL A 143 -3.07 -3.11 -8.41
C VAL A 143 -2.78 -2.25 -7.18
N HIS A 144 -1.50 -2.06 -6.86
CA HIS A 144 -1.07 -1.09 -5.86
C HIS A 144 -0.81 0.28 -6.50
N ASP A 145 -0.15 0.29 -7.66
CA ASP A 145 0.11 1.49 -8.46
C ASP A 145 -0.26 1.22 -9.91
N VAL A 146 -0.91 2.19 -10.55
CA VAL A 146 -1.29 2.11 -11.98
C VAL A 146 -0.14 2.62 -12.84
N TYR A 147 0.46 1.72 -13.63
CA TYR A 147 1.50 2.05 -14.60
C TYR A 147 0.92 2.22 -16.00
N PRO A 148 1.40 3.22 -16.79
CA PRO A 148 2.51 4.13 -16.52
C PRO A 148 2.12 5.40 -15.73
N ASP A 149 0.90 5.54 -15.25
CA ASP A 149 0.34 6.78 -14.70
C ASP A 149 1.13 7.28 -13.47
N VAL A 150 1.61 6.38 -12.61
CA VAL A 150 2.47 6.75 -11.48
C VAL A 150 3.79 7.38 -11.92
N LEU A 151 4.37 6.94 -13.06
CA LEU A 151 5.59 7.54 -13.62
C LEU A 151 5.34 8.93 -14.19
N THR A 152 4.16 9.16 -14.77
CA THR A 152 3.79 10.47 -15.30
C THR A 152 3.42 11.46 -14.19
N ALA A 153 2.73 11.00 -13.15
CA ALA A 153 2.39 11.82 -11.99
C ALA A 153 3.63 12.21 -11.18
N SER A 154 4.63 11.32 -11.07
CA SER A 154 5.92 11.61 -10.42
C SER A 154 6.87 12.48 -11.24
N GLY A 155 6.52 12.84 -12.48
CA GLY A 155 7.39 13.60 -13.38
C GLY A 155 8.55 12.79 -14.00
N LEU A 156 8.62 11.49 -13.74
CA LEU A 156 9.68 10.60 -14.29
C LEU A 156 9.45 10.25 -15.77
N LEU A 157 8.22 10.41 -16.27
CA LEU A 157 7.85 10.16 -17.65
C LEU A 157 6.95 11.31 -18.15
N PRO A 158 7.21 11.88 -19.33
CA PRO A 158 6.27 12.85 -19.94
C PRO A 158 4.89 12.21 -20.16
N ARG A 159 3.82 12.97 -19.87
CA ARG A 159 2.43 12.49 -20.09
C ARG A 159 2.14 12.15 -21.54
N THR A 160 2.74 12.87 -22.47
CA THR A 160 2.63 12.70 -23.91
C THR A 160 3.98 12.25 -24.48
N GLY A 161 3.99 11.29 -25.37
CA GLY A 161 5.20 10.78 -26.00
C GLY A 161 5.07 9.33 -26.45
N PHE A 162 6.00 8.91 -27.30
CA PHE A 162 6.01 7.55 -27.84
C PHE A 162 6.13 6.50 -26.73
N LEU A 163 7.04 6.70 -25.78
CA LEU A 163 7.29 5.75 -24.70
C LEU A 163 6.07 5.60 -23.77
N ALA A 164 5.43 6.71 -23.37
CA ALA A 164 4.23 6.66 -22.54
C ALA A 164 3.10 5.92 -23.24
N ARG A 165 2.89 6.15 -24.55
CA ARG A 165 1.90 5.44 -25.35
C ARG A 165 2.19 3.95 -25.46
N ARG A 166 3.46 3.54 -25.67
CA ARG A 166 3.86 2.13 -25.74
C ARG A 166 3.67 1.41 -24.40
N LEU A 167 4.07 2.06 -23.29
CA LEU A 167 3.86 1.51 -21.95
C LEU A 167 2.37 1.36 -21.64
N ARG A 168 1.55 2.35 -21.98
CA ARG A 168 0.10 2.26 -21.82
C ARG A 168 -0.51 1.12 -22.63
N TRP A 169 -0.12 0.96 -23.88
CA TRP A 169 -0.57 -0.15 -24.71
C TRP A 169 -0.19 -1.53 -24.12
N LEU A 170 1.03 -1.66 -23.59
CA LEU A 170 1.46 -2.88 -22.89
C LEU A 170 0.61 -3.12 -21.64
N SER A 171 0.39 -2.08 -20.84
CA SER A 171 -0.47 -2.17 -19.65
C SER A 171 -1.90 -2.57 -20.00
N GLN A 172 -2.50 -1.98 -21.05
CA GLN A 172 -3.83 -2.36 -21.53
C GLN A 172 -3.92 -3.86 -21.88
N ARG A 173 -2.90 -4.41 -22.54
CA ARG A 173 -2.83 -5.86 -22.85
C ARG A 173 -2.73 -6.69 -21.58
N LEU A 174 -1.90 -6.27 -20.62
CA LEU A 174 -1.76 -6.93 -19.33
C LEU A 174 -3.10 -6.98 -18.59
N TYR A 175 -3.75 -5.83 -18.42
CA TYR A 175 -5.02 -5.75 -17.67
C TYR A 175 -6.12 -6.58 -18.34
N ARG A 176 -6.20 -6.59 -19.70
CA ARG A 176 -7.16 -7.41 -20.44
C ARG A 176 -6.86 -8.92 -20.36
N SER A 177 -5.63 -9.32 -20.08
CA SER A 177 -5.28 -10.74 -19.88
C SER A 177 -5.63 -11.26 -18.48
N ALA A 178 -5.88 -10.38 -17.53
CA ALA A 178 -6.24 -10.77 -16.17
C ALA A 178 -7.67 -11.30 -16.11
N ARG A 179 -7.87 -12.43 -15.43
CA ARG A 179 -9.20 -12.98 -15.14
C ARG A 179 -9.99 -12.08 -14.21
N ARG A 180 -9.31 -11.45 -13.25
CA ARG A 180 -9.82 -10.39 -12.37
C ARG A 180 -8.70 -9.39 -12.09
N THR A 181 -9.08 -8.12 -12.04
CA THR A 181 -8.25 -7.03 -11.55
C THR A 181 -8.78 -6.59 -10.19
N ILE A 182 -7.92 -6.54 -9.19
CA ILE A 182 -8.24 -6.10 -7.84
C ILE A 182 -7.63 -4.73 -7.64
N VAL A 183 -8.45 -3.76 -7.31
CA VAL A 183 -8.06 -2.36 -7.10
C VAL A 183 -8.39 -1.92 -5.67
N LEU A 184 -7.74 -0.87 -5.19
CA LEU A 184 -7.78 -0.47 -3.79
C LEU A 184 -8.83 0.61 -3.48
N GLY A 185 -9.40 1.27 -4.51
CA GLY A 185 -10.33 2.35 -4.35
C GLY A 185 -11.24 2.58 -5.55
N ARG A 186 -12.26 3.42 -5.35
CA ARG A 186 -13.27 3.76 -6.38
C ARG A 186 -12.67 4.55 -7.54
N ASP A 187 -11.75 5.46 -7.23
CA ASP A 187 -11.00 6.26 -8.20
C ASP A 187 -10.07 5.37 -9.06
N MET A 188 -9.39 4.41 -8.43
CA MET A 188 -8.54 3.45 -9.14
C MET A 188 -9.38 2.56 -10.08
N LYS A 189 -10.58 2.12 -9.65
CA LYS A 189 -11.50 1.39 -10.53
C LYS A 189 -11.83 2.22 -11.76
N ARG A 190 -12.27 3.49 -11.60
CA ARG A 190 -12.58 4.39 -12.72
C ARG A 190 -11.39 4.57 -13.67
N LEU A 191 -10.18 4.78 -13.10
CA LEU A 191 -8.97 4.94 -13.92
C LEU A 191 -8.66 3.67 -14.72
N VAL A 192 -8.73 2.49 -14.10
CA VAL A 192 -8.49 1.21 -14.79
C VAL A 192 -9.54 0.94 -15.87
N GLU A 193 -10.81 1.19 -15.60
CA GLU A 193 -11.88 1.07 -16.62
C GLU A 193 -11.60 1.96 -17.82
N THR A 194 -11.34 3.23 -17.61
CA THR A 194 -11.20 4.22 -18.68
C THR A 194 -9.84 4.14 -19.39
N ALA A 195 -8.74 4.07 -18.64
CA ALA A 195 -7.39 4.13 -19.21
C ALA A 195 -6.90 2.78 -19.74
N MET A 196 -7.30 1.65 -19.11
CA MET A 196 -6.87 0.31 -19.53
C MET A 196 -7.89 -0.38 -20.41
N GLY A 197 -9.12 0.14 -20.52
CA GLY A 197 -10.19 -0.40 -21.35
C GLY A 197 -10.61 -1.81 -20.91
N VAL A 198 -10.83 -1.97 -19.60
CA VAL A 198 -11.25 -3.22 -18.96
C VAL A 198 -12.68 -3.05 -18.46
N SER A 199 -13.52 -4.07 -18.66
CA SER A 199 -14.91 -4.04 -18.16
C SER A 199 -14.96 -3.96 -16.63
N GLY A 200 -15.83 -3.11 -16.10
CA GLY A 200 -16.07 -2.95 -14.67
C GLY A 200 -16.41 -4.24 -13.93
N ASP A 201 -17.06 -5.20 -14.62
CA ASP A 201 -17.39 -6.52 -14.07
C ASP A 201 -16.16 -7.39 -13.79
N SER A 202 -15.05 -7.13 -14.47
CA SER A 202 -13.77 -7.81 -14.25
C SER A 202 -12.92 -7.16 -13.16
N ILE A 203 -13.36 -6.01 -12.61
CA ILE A 203 -12.64 -5.24 -11.60
C ILE A 203 -13.36 -5.36 -10.25
N ALA A 204 -12.65 -5.87 -9.26
CA ALA A 204 -13.11 -5.90 -7.86
C ALA A 204 -12.42 -4.80 -7.05
N ILE A 205 -13.16 -4.08 -6.22
CA ILE A 205 -12.59 -3.16 -5.23
C ILE A 205 -12.40 -3.96 -3.94
N ILE A 206 -11.13 -4.18 -3.55
CA ILE A 206 -10.77 -4.75 -2.25
C ILE A 206 -9.72 -3.82 -1.64
N PRO A 207 -10.10 -2.96 -0.68
CA PRO A 207 -9.19 -1.98 -0.09
C PRO A 207 -8.14 -2.65 0.79
N ASN A 208 -7.12 -1.88 1.18
CA ASN A 208 -6.26 -2.28 2.29
C ASN A 208 -7.05 -2.21 3.61
N TRP A 209 -6.45 -2.67 4.70
CA TRP A 209 -7.11 -2.75 6.01
C TRP A 209 -6.33 -2.03 7.11
N ALA A 210 -7.02 -1.81 8.21
CA ALA A 210 -6.48 -1.34 9.47
C ALA A 210 -6.15 -2.53 10.38
N ASP A 211 -5.01 -2.47 11.05
CA ASP A 211 -4.66 -3.40 12.14
C ASP A 211 -5.29 -2.89 13.45
N THR A 212 -6.59 -3.07 13.59
CA THR A 212 -7.38 -2.51 14.70
C THR A 212 -7.14 -3.23 16.03
N GLU A 213 -6.55 -4.40 16.02
CA GLU A 213 -6.14 -5.13 17.21
C GLU A 213 -4.84 -4.56 17.79
N ALA A 214 -3.84 -4.36 16.93
CA ALA A 214 -2.54 -3.85 17.35
C ALA A 214 -2.51 -2.32 17.47
N ILE A 215 -3.37 -1.59 16.76
CA ILE A 215 -3.37 -0.13 16.71
C ILE A 215 -4.72 0.40 17.18
N HIS A 216 -4.68 1.23 18.23
CA HIS A 216 -5.84 1.88 18.82
C HIS A 216 -5.44 3.25 19.39
N PRO A 217 -6.38 4.16 19.67
CA PRO A 217 -6.08 5.41 20.31
C PRO A 217 -5.45 5.21 21.69
N THR A 218 -4.40 5.95 21.99
CA THR A 218 -3.74 5.97 23.31
C THR A 218 -3.75 7.37 23.90
N LYS A 219 -3.57 7.47 25.23
CA LYS A 219 -3.50 8.77 25.88
C LYS A 219 -2.19 9.48 25.52
N ARG A 220 -2.30 10.75 25.17
CA ARG A 220 -1.16 11.59 24.78
C ARG A 220 -0.06 11.63 25.84
N ALA A 221 -0.43 11.82 27.10
CA ALA A 221 0.51 11.93 28.21
C ALA A 221 1.34 10.64 28.44
N GLU A 222 0.87 9.50 27.96
CA GLU A 222 1.53 8.19 28.08
C GLU A 222 2.37 7.85 26.85
N ASN A 223 2.40 8.71 25.81
CA ASN A 223 3.11 8.44 24.57
C ASN A 223 4.63 8.62 24.73
N ALA A 224 5.35 7.49 24.73
CA ALA A 224 6.79 7.47 24.97
C ALA A 224 7.60 8.30 23.95
N LEU A 225 7.16 8.34 22.68
CA LEU A 225 7.84 9.12 21.64
C LEU A 225 7.67 10.63 21.85
N LEU A 226 6.49 11.08 22.26
CA LEU A 226 6.27 12.50 22.58
C LEU A 226 7.09 12.94 23.79
N VAL A 227 7.22 12.06 24.81
CA VAL A 227 8.08 12.33 25.99
C VAL A 227 9.56 12.38 25.57
N GLU A 228 10.04 11.37 24.81
CA GLU A 228 11.41 11.30 24.29
C GLU A 228 11.80 12.57 23.51
N LEU A 229 10.85 13.10 22.73
CA LEU A 229 11.10 14.26 21.86
C LEU A 229 10.84 15.61 22.55
N GLY A 230 10.28 15.64 23.76
CA GLY A 230 9.87 16.86 24.44
C GLY A 230 8.67 17.57 23.79
N LEU A 231 7.73 16.80 23.22
CA LEU A 231 6.61 17.32 22.41
C LEU A 231 5.24 17.17 23.08
N ILE A 232 5.19 16.85 24.36
CA ILE A 232 3.92 16.64 25.10
C ILE A 232 3.03 17.89 25.06
N ASP A 233 3.61 19.07 25.16
CA ASP A 233 2.88 20.35 25.21
C ASP A 233 2.73 21.01 23.81
N LYS A 234 3.20 20.35 22.74
CA LYS A 234 3.12 20.88 21.38
C LYS A 234 1.92 20.32 20.63
N PHE A 235 1.33 21.08 19.72
CA PHE A 235 0.39 20.58 18.73
C PHE A 235 1.18 19.90 17.59
N VAL A 236 1.17 18.57 17.53
CA VAL A 236 2.00 17.78 16.61
C VAL A 236 1.24 17.43 15.35
N VAL A 237 1.75 17.93 14.21
CA VAL A 237 1.33 17.55 12.85
C VAL A 237 2.28 16.46 12.35
N GLN A 238 1.79 15.24 12.12
CA GLN A 238 2.64 14.13 11.77
C GLN A 238 2.51 13.75 10.29
N TYR A 239 3.66 13.46 9.67
CA TYR A 239 3.78 12.72 8.43
C TYR A 239 4.48 11.39 8.71
N ALA A 240 3.80 10.26 8.57
CA ALA A 240 4.40 8.93 8.76
C ALA A 240 4.31 8.10 7.48
N GLY A 241 5.45 7.73 6.88
CA GLY A 241 5.51 6.87 5.69
C GLY A 241 6.62 7.17 4.70
N ASN A 242 6.42 6.71 3.45
CA ASN A 242 7.39 6.89 2.38
C ASN A 242 7.48 8.37 1.95
N MET A 243 8.70 8.87 1.85
CA MET A 243 9.04 10.23 1.38
C MET A 243 9.54 10.15 -0.06
N GLY A 244 8.63 9.88 -1.01
CA GLY A 244 8.93 9.71 -2.43
C GLY A 244 8.54 10.90 -3.29
N TYR A 245 8.79 10.80 -4.61
CA TYR A 245 8.49 11.87 -5.58
C TYR A 245 6.99 12.16 -5.74
N THR A 246 6.14 11.20 -5.45
CA THR A 246 4.67 11.36 -5.56
C THR A 246 4.02 12.01 -4.34
N HIS A 247 4.81 12.39 -3.32
CA HIS A 247 4.27 12.78 -2.01
C HIS A 247 4.29 14.29 -1.72
N GLY A 248 4.67 15.15 -2.69
CA GLY A 248 4.53 16.62 -2.59
C GLY A 248 5.09 17.24 -1.30
N LEU A 249 6.28 16.82 -0.83
CA LEU A 249 6.88 17.28 0.43
C LEU A 249 7.24 18.77 0.41
N GLU A 250 7.29 19.38 -0.77
CA GLU A 250 7.61 20.80 -0.97
C GLU A 250 6.57 21.71 -0.31
N CYS A 251 5.29 21.39 -0.43
CA CYS A 251 4.24 22.18 0.20
C CYS A 251 4.25 22.05 1.73
N LEU A 252 4.71 20.89 2.25
CA LEU A 252 4.91 20.73 3.70
C LEU A 252 6.09 21.57 4.20
N ALA A 253 7.20 21.61 3.44
CA ALA A 253 8.34 22.46 3.77
C ALA A 253 7.92 23.93 3.86
N GLY A 254 7.12 24.42 2.89
CA GLY A 254 6.57 25.78 2.92
C GLY A 254 5.60 26.01 4.10
N ALA A 255 4.82 25.00 4.50
CA ALA A 255 3.92 25.12 5.66
C ALA A 255 4.71 25.20 6.98
N MET A 256 5.76 24.40 7.13
CA MET A 256 6.68 24.48 8.28
C MET A 256 7.30 25.88 8.40
N GLU A 257 7.80 26.43 7.29
CA GLU A 257 8.42 27.75 7.22
C GLU A 257 7.42 28.84 7.64
N LYS A 258 6.19 28.81 7.13
CA LYS A 258 5.14 29.79 7.50
C LYS A 258 4.69 29.72 8.94
N LEU A 259 4.77 28.55 9.54
CA LEU A 259 4.40 28.32 10.95
C LEU A 259 5.63 28.30 11.88
N ARG A 260 6.83 28.73 11.42
CA ARG A 260 8.06 28.68 12.22
C ARG A 260 8.04 29.54 13.49
N SER A 261 7.27 30.63 13.49
CA SER A 261 7.09 31.52 14.64
C SER A 261 6.00 31.05 15.59
N ASP A 262 5.22 30.06 15.25
CA ASP A 262 4.20 29.45 16.12
C ASP A 262 4.88 28.35 16.96
N GLU A 263 5.33 28.72 18.14
CA GLU A 263 6.08 27.83 19.02
C GLU A 263 5.30 26.59 19.44
N ASP A 264 3.98 26.62 19.40
CA ASP A 264 3.14 25.49 19.82
C ASP A 264 2.98 24.43 18.72
N VAL A 265 3.18 24.77 17.43
CA VAL A 265 2.99 23.84 16.31
C VAL A 265 4.31 23.15 15.96
N PHE A 266 4.29 21.82 15.92
CA PHE A 266 5.46 21.02 15.59
C PHE A 266 5.18 19.99 14.50
N PHE A 267 6.04 19.90 13.51
CA PHE A 267 5.97 18.94 12.40
C PHE A 267 6.88 17.75 12.64
N LEU A 268 6.29 16.55 12.77
CA LEU A 268 7.01 15.32 13.02
C LEU A 268 6.96 14.41 11.79
N PHE A 269 8.12 14.18 11.15
CA PHE A 269 8.25 13.28 10.01
C PHE A 269 8.88 11.96 10.45
N ILE A 270 8.24 10.83 10.10
CA ILE A 270 8.74 9.49 10.42
C ILE A 270 8.73 8.65 9.15
N GLY A 271 9.87 8.14 8.74
CA GLY A 271 9.93 7.27 7.57
C GLY A 271 11.23 7.33 6.79
N SER A 272 11.16 6.86 5.55
CA SER A 272 12.27 6.85 4.60
C SER A 272 11.78 7.18 3.19
N GLY A 273 12.69 7.31 2.25
CA GLY A 273 12.36 7.54 0.85
C GLY A 273 13.38 8.43 0.16
N THR A 274 13.27 8.52 -1.16
CA THR A 274 14.25 9.23 -2.00
C THR A 274 14.32 10.73 -1.73
N LYS A 275 13.25 11.34 -1.20
CA LYS A 275 13.19 12.77 -0.84
C LYS A 275 13.50 13.06 0.63
N LYS A 276 13.73 12.04 1.47
CA LYS A 276 14.09 12.26 2.87
C LYS A 276 15.35 13.14 3.04
N PRO A 277 16.48 12.86 2.33
CA PRO A 277 17.68 13.72 2.42
C PRO A 277 17.42 15.17 2.02
N TRP A 278 16.56 15.38 1.01
CA TRP A 278 16.14 16.72 0.59
C TRP A 278 15.36 17.43 1.72
N LEU A 279 14.42 16.74 2.36
CA LEU A 279 13.63 17.31 3.46
C LEU A 279 14.51 17.66 4.66
N GLU A 280 15.45 16.78 5.03
CA GLU A 280 16.42 17.03 6.09
C GLU A 280 17.32 18.22 5.78
N ALA A 281 17.74 18.36 4.51
CA ALA A 281 18.51 19.52 4.08
C ALA A 281 17.68 20.82 4.19
N LYS A 282 16.39 20.79 3.80
CA LYS A 282 15.50 21.94 3.90
C LYS A 282 15.26 22.37 5.34
N VAL A 283 15.05 21.43 6.25
CA VAL A 283 14.88 21.73 7.69
C VAL A 283 16.13 22.42 8.25
N ARG A 284 17.32 21.97 7.86
CA ARG A 284 18.59 22.63 8.28
C ARG A 284 18.81 23.98 7.62
N GLU A 285 18.61 24.06 6.28
CA GLU A 285 18.82 25.30 5.49
C GLU A 285 17.93 26.44 5.97
N LEU A 286 16.69 26.16 6.31
CA LEU A 286 15.72 27.12 6.79
C LEU A 286 15.75 27.29 8.33
N GLU A 287 16.64 26.57 9.00
CA GLU A 287 16.77 26.59 10.49
C GLU A 287 15.41 26.46 11.18
N LEU A 288 14.60 25.44 10.80
CA LEU A 288 13.23 25.25 11.29
C LEU A 288 13.23 24.63 12.69
N PRO A 289 12.90 25.40 13.74
CA PRO A 289 12.86 24.89 15.11
C PRO A 289 11.63 23.98 15.35
N ASN A 290 10.62 24.11 14.50
CA ASN A 290 9.31 23.46 14.61
C ASN A 290 9.21 22.17 13.77
N ALA A 291 10.33 21.52 13.40
CA ALA A 291 10.32 20.33 12.58
C ALA A 291 11.40 19.31 12.99
N ARG A 292 11.05 18.03 12.94
CA ARG A 292 12.01 16.92 13.10
C ARG A 292 11.73 15.81 12.12
N VAL A 293 12.82 15.26 11.50
CA VAL A 293 12.75 14.17 10.54
C VAL A 293 13.43 12.94 11.13
N LEU A 294 12.65 11.91 11.42
CA LEU A 294 13.12 10.64 11.96
C LEU A 294 13.24 9.58 10.86
N GLY A 295 14.01 8.53 11.14
CA GLY A 295 14.09 7.33 10.29
C GLY A 295 12.84 6.45 10.38
N ASN A 296 12.87 5.32 9.64
CA ASN A 296 11.85 4.29 9.80
C ASN A 296 11.84 3.76 11.22
N ARG A 297 10.65 3.52 11.72
CA ARG A 297 10.43 2.76 12.96
C ARG A 297 9.88 1.37 12.64
N PRO A 298 10.22 0.35 13.44
CA PRO A 298 9.68 -1.00 13.27
C PRO A 298 8.14 -1.01 13.28
N ARG A 299 7.55 -1.96 12.57
CA ARG A 299 6.09 -2.12 12.55
C ARG A 299 5.49 -2.34 13.94
N GLY A 300 6.19 -3.07 14.82
CA GLY A 300 5.77 -3.26 16.21
C GLY A 300 5.67 -1.98 17.05
N ASP A 301 6.29 -0.87 16.60
CA ASP A 301 6.21 0.44 17.26
C ASP A 301 5.07 1.33 16.69
N GLN A 302 4.23 0.81 15.78
CA GLN A 302 3.18 1.60 15.12
C GLN A 302 2.18 2.18 16.12
N LEU A 303 1.82 1.44 17.16
CA LEU A 303 0.94 1.95 18.21
C LEU A 303 1.49 3.23 18.83
N ASN A 304 2.78 3.27 19.15
CA ASN A 304 3.43 4.41 19.76
C ASN A 304 3.58 5.59 18.78
N PHE A 305 4.21 5.36 17.61
CA PHE A 305 4.50 6.49 16.74
C PHE A 305 3.26 7.04 15.99
N LEU A 306 2.24 6.22 15.68
CA LEU A 306 1.01 6.75 15.08
C LEU A 306 0.16 7.55 16.06
N ASN A 307 0.32 7.31 17.37
CA ASN A 307 -0.30 8.10 18.41
C ASN A 307 0.51 9.35 18.81
N ALA A 308 1.74 9.51 18.33
CA ALA A 308 2.60 10.64 18.64
C ALA A 308 2.23 11.93 17.86
N CYS A 309 0.93 12.21 17.72
CA CYS A 309 0.45 13.41 17.04
C CYS A 309 -0.97 13.77 17.45
N ASP A 310 -1.36 15.00 17.14
CA ASP A 310 -2.73 15.49 17.25
C ASP A 310 -3.47 15.28 15.91
N ILE A 311 -2.77 15.51 14.79
CA ILE A 311 -3.31 15.34 13.46
C ILE A 311 -2.25 14.74 12.53
N THR A 312 -2.69 13.91 11.59
CA THR A 312 -1.80 13.33 10.58
C THR A 312 -2.03 13.99 9.22
N ILE A 313 -0.95 14.17 8.46
CA ILE A 313 -1.02 14.66 7.09
C ILE A 313 -0.65 13.55 6.12
N ILE A 314 -1.51 13.33 5.11
CA ILE A 314 -1.24 12.45 3.97
C ILE A 314 -1.22 13.31 2.73
N THR A 315 -0.12 13.30 1.99
CA THR A 315 0.04 14.17 0.83
C THR A 315 0.44 13.40 -0.41
N PHE A 316 -0.09 13.86 -1.54
CA PHE A 316 0.25 13.48 -2.89
C PHE A 316 0.48 14.71 -3.76
N VAL A 317 1.22 14.55 -4.85
CA VAL A 317 1.26 15.53 -5.95
C VAL A 317 -0.03 15.46 -6.76
N ALA A 318 -0.31 16.49 -7.56
CA ALA A 318 -1.47 16.51 -8.45
C ALA A 318 -1.43 15.36 -9.49
N GLY A 319 -2.59 14.80 -9.82
CA GLY A 319 -2.74 13.72 -10.79
C GLY A 319 -2.51 12.33 -10.23
N MET A 320 -2.59 12.17 -8.91
CA MET A 320 -2.49 10.87 -8.24
C MET A 320 -3.86 10.20 -8.01
N ALA A 321 -4.99 10.87 -8.32
CA ALA A 321 -6.31 10.25 -8.23
C ALA A 321 -6.39 8.98 -9.09
N GLY A 322 -6.76 7.87 -8.49
CA GLY A 322 -6.83 6.55 -9.12
C GLY A 322 -5.48 5.88 -9.40
N VAL A 323 -4.36 6.58 -9.25
CA VAL A 323 -3.03 6.04 -9.53
C VAL A 323 -2.51 5.17 -8.38
N SER A 324 -2.74 5.60 -7.15
CA SER A 324 -2.33 4.87 -5.94
C SER A 324 -3.21 5.27 -4.75
N VAL A 325 -3.52 4.31 -3.88
CA VAL A 325 -4.25 4.55 -2.62
C VAL A 325 -3.29 4.40 -1.45
N PRO A 326 -3.21 5.38 -0.53
CA PRO A 326 -2.23 5.34 0.57
C PRO A 326 -2.62 4.30 1.63
N SER A 327 -1.91 3.17 1.67
CA SER A 327 -2.17 2.08 2.63
C SER A 327 -2.04 2.52 4.09
N ARG A 328 -1.20 3.52 4.37
CA ARG A 328 -1.02 4.09 5.73
C ARG A 328 -2.29 4.72 6.30
N MET A 329 -3.22 5.16 5.45
CA MET A 329 -4.49 5.76 5.86
C MET A 329 -5.23 4.87 6.85
N TYR A 330 -5.32 3.59 6.60
CA TYR A 330 -6.10 2.65 7.42
C TYR A 330 -5.57 2.54 8.85
N ASN A 331 -4.25 2.45 9.04
CA ASN A 331 -3.63 2.39 10.36
C ASN A 331 -3.69 3.75 11.10
N ILE A 332 -3.66 4.86 10.37
CA ILE A 332 -3.91 6.21 10.92
C ILE A 332 -5.34 6.29 11.47
N LEU A 333 -6.31 5.77 10.72
CA LEU A 333 -7.71 5.68 11.16
C LEU A 333 -7.84 4.78 12.40
N ALA A 334 -7.13 3.65 12.45
CA ALA A 334 -7.10 2.77 13.62
C ALA A 334 -6.56 3.46 14.88
N ALA A 335 -5.55 4.33 14.74
CA ALA A 335 -5.03 5.17 15.81
C ALA A 335 -5.98 6.31 16.21
N GLY A 336 -7.15 6.44 15.58
CA GLY A 336 -8.13 7.49 15.87
C GLY A 336 -7.62 8.90 15.56
N LYS A 337 -6.83 9.07 14.50
CA LYS A 337 -6.26 10.37 14.14
C LYS A 337 -7.04 10.99 12.96
N ALA A 338 -7.35 12.28 13.13
CA ALA A 338 -7.85 13.10 12.02
C ALA A 338 -6.78 13.28 10.94
N ILE A 339 -7.21 13.54 9.72
CA ILE A 339 -6.33 13.59 8.54
C ILE A 339 -6.43 14.93 7.82
N ILE A 340 -5.30 15.56 7.55
CA ILE A 340 -5.20 16.56 6.48
C ILE A 340 -4.79 15.80 5.21
N ALA A 341 -5.72 15.69 4.27
CA ALA A 341 -5.51 15.02 2.98
C ALA A 341 -5.11 16.05 1.92
N VAL A 342 -3.84 16.09 1.54
CA VAL A 342 -3.37 16.91 0.41
C VAL A 342 -3.42 16.04 -0.84
N ALA A 343 -4.51 16.13 -1.59
CA ALA A 343 -4.80 15.20 -2.69
C ALA A 343 -5.81 15.79 -3.69
N ASP A 344 -5.86 15.20 -4.88
CA ASP A 344 -6.90 15.51 -5.85
C ASP A 344 -8.29 15.26 -5.24
N GLN A 345 -9.27 16.13 -5.52
CA GLN A 345 -10.59 16.13 -4.87
C GLN A 345 -11.42 14.85 -5.10
N ASP A 346 -11.17 14.16 -6.20
CA ASP A 346 -11.84 12.92 -6.62
C ASP A 346 -11.04 11.65 -6.27
N SER A 347 -9.88 11.79 -5.59
CA SER A 347 -9.10 10.67 -5.09
C SER A 347 -9.82 9.91 -3.96
N GLU A 348 -9.59 8.62 -3.83
CA GLU A 348 -10.16 7.79 -2.74
C GLU A 348 -9.85 8.39 -1.35
N LEU A 349 -8.62 8.91 -1.16
CA LEU A 349 -8.23 9.58 0.07
C LEU A 349 -9.11 10.81 0.37
N ALA A 350 -9.27 11.72 -0.60
CA ALA A 350 -10.04 12.95 -0.41
C ALA A 350 -11.53 12.64 -0.21
N VAL A 351 -12.08 11.72 -0.98
CA VAL A 351 -13.47 11.27 -0.88
C VAL A 351 -13.75 10.65 0.49
N MET A 352 -12.88 9.75 0.96
CA MET A 352 -13.03 9.14 2.29
C MET A 352 -12.97 10.18 3.42
N VAL A 353 -11.99 11.09 3.38
CA VAL A 353 -11.85 12.13 4.42
C VAL A 353 -13.07 13.05 4.46
N ARG A 354 -13.63 13.42 3.30
CA ARG A 354 -14.80 14.26 3.21
C ARG A 354 -16.09 13.56 3.61
N ASP A 355 -16.36 12.39 3.01
CA ASP A 355 -17.62 11.66 3.20
C ASP A 355 -17.79 11.20 4.65
N GLU A 356 -16.71 10.73 5.27
CA GLU A 356 -16.69 10.25 6.66
C GLU A 356 -16.37 11.37 7.68
N ARG A 357 -16.15 12.60 7.22
CA ARG A 357 -15.81 13.78 8.06
C ARG A 357 -14.62 13.51 8.99
N LEU A 358 -13.49 13.06 8.39
CA LEU A 358 -12.28 12.63 9.12
C LEU A 358 -11.22 13.73 9.23
N GLY A 359 -11.47 14.91 8.66
CA GLY A 359 -10.48 15.98 8.64
C GLY A 359 -10.68 16.96 7.50
N TRP A 360 -9.60 17.45 6.93
CA TRP A 360 -9.57 18.48 5.89
C TRP A 360 -9.01 17.92 4.60
N VAL A 361 -9.58 18.35 3.47
CA VAL A 361 -9.09 18.08 2.12
C VAL A 361 -8.49 19.35 1.54
N VAL A 362 -7.24 19.29 1.15
CA VAL A 362 -6.44 20.39 0.61
C VAL A 362 -5.97 20.02 -0.79
N PRO A 363 -6.08 20.92 -1.79
CA PRO A 363 -5.52 20.65 -3.11
C PRO A 363 -4.00 20.49 -3.08
N PRO A 364 -3.42 19.64 -3.94
CA PRO A 364 -1.97 19.48 -4.05
C PRO A 364 -1.25 20.78 -4.38
N GLY A 365 -0.12 21.03 -3.70
CA GLY A 365 0.69 22.25 -3.91
C GLY A 365 0.24 23.48 -3.13
N GLU A 366 -0.92 23.45 -2.48
CA GLU A 366 -1.53 24.59 -1.79
C GLU A 366 -1.01 24.75 -0.35
N THR A 367 0.20 25.31 -0.21
CA THR A 367 0.84 25.52 1.12
C THR A 367 -0.04 26.32 2.08
N ASN A 368 -0.70 27.40 1.62
CA ASN A 368 -1.54 28.23 2.50
C ASN A 368 -2.74 27.47 3.05
N SER A 369 -3.34 26.61 2.23
CA SER A 369 -4.48 25.78 2.64
C SER A 369 -4.06 24.74 3.69
N ILE A 370 -2.82 24.22 3.62
CA ILE A 370 -2.26 23.36 4.68
C ILE A 370 -2.13 24.13 5.99
N VAL A 371 -1.57 25.36 5.95
CA VAL A 371 -1.44 26.23 7.13
C VAL A 371 -2.80 26.49 7.75
N GLN A 372 -3.80 26.85 6.94
CA GLN A 372 -5.19 27.10 7.41
C GLN A 372 -5.78 25.84 8.06
N ALA A 373 -5.58 24.65 7.47
CA ALA A 373 -6.08 23.41 8.01
C ALA A 373 -5.43 23.06 9.35
N VAL A 374 -4.12 23.27 9.50
CA VAL A 374 -3.39 23.07 10.78
C VAL A 374 -3.91 24.03 11.84
N GLN A 375 -4.07 25.32 11.51
CA GLN A 375 -4.59 26.32 12.44
C GLN A 375 -6.05 26.05 12.82
N ALA A 376 -6.88 25.60 11.88
CA ALA A 376 -8.28 25.23 12.14
C ALA A 376 -8.35 24.02 13.10
N ALA A 377 -7.53 23.00 12.85
CA ALA A 377 -7.46 21.81 13.69
C ALA A 377 -7.05 22.18 15.15
N ARG A 378 -6.03 23.02 15.30
CA ARG A 378 -5.56 23.46 16.61
C ARG A 378 -6.61 24.27 17.39
N ARG A 379 -7.36 25.14 16.71
CA ARG A 379 -8.39 26.00 17.35
C ARG A 379 -9.65 25.23 17.75
N GLN A 380 -9.85 24.01 17.26
CA GLN A 380 -11.07 23.23 17.42
C GLN A 380 -10.80 21.84 18.00
N PRO A 381 -10.27 21.72 19.23
CA PRO A 381 -9.86 20.45 19.82
C PRO A 381 -11.02 19.46 19.96
N GLU A 382 -12.24 19.93 20.26
CA GLU A 382 -13.43 19.08 20.36
C GLU A 382 -13.80 18.47 19.01
N VAL A 383 -13.71 19.27 17.91
CA VAL A 383 -13.96 18.79 16.55
C VAL A 383 -12.91 17.76 16.15
N LEU A 384 -11.64 18.02 16.49
CA LEU A 384 -10.53 17.11 16.22
C LEU A 384 -10.72 15.76 16.94
N LEU A 385 -11.15 15.80 18.20
CA LEU A 385 -11.45 14.59 18.98
C LEU A 385 -12.60 13.80 18.38
N ASP A 386 -13.65 14.48 17.91
CA ASP A 386 -14.80 13.85 17.25
C ASP A 386 -14.41 13.24 15.90
N MET A 387 -13.57 13.91 15.10
CA MET A 387 -12.97 13.33 13.88
C MET A 387 -12.17 12.08 14.21
N GLY A 388 -11.40 12.07 15.29
CA GLY A 388 -10.65 10.90 15.76
C GLY A 388 -11.56 9.72 16.13
N ARG A 389 -12.67 9.95 16.79
CA ARG A 389 -13.69 8.92 17.11
C ARG A 389 -14.28 8.33 15.83
N ARG A 390 -14.64 9.17 14.85
CA ARG A 390 -15.13 8.71 13.53
C ARG A 390 -14.06 7.92 12.81
N ALA A 391 -12.81 8.38 12.81
CA ALA A 391 -11.69 7.68 12.19
C ALA A 391 -11.57 6.25 12.73
N ARG A 392 -11.63 6.07 14.05
CA ARG A 392 -11.62 4.74 14.67
C ARG A 392 -12.80 3.87 14.22
N ALA A 393 -14.02 4.41 14.23
CA ALA A 393 -15.21 3.69 13.78
C ALA A 393 -15.13 3.29 12.28
N VAL A 394 -14.55 4.14 11.45
CA VAL A 394 -14.28 3.81 10.03
C VAL A 394 -13.27 2.67 9.92
N ALA A 395 -12.18 2.69 10.70
CA ALA A 395 -11.16 1.66 10.68
C ALA A 395 -11.72 0.26 10.96
N GLU A 396 -12.69 0.13 11.85
CA GLU A 396 -13.34 -1.16 12.17
C GLU A 396 -14.03 -1.80 10.95
N ARG A 397 -14.51 -0.99 10.00
CA ARG A 397 -15.12 -1.49 8.74
C ARG A 397 -14.08 -2.06 7.77
N TYR A 398 -12.82 -1.64 7.92
CA TYR A 398 -11.69 -2.07 7.09
C TYR A 398 -10.79 -3.04 7.85
N SER A 399 -11.37 -4.05 8.50
CA SER A 399 -10.61 -5.07 9.23
C SER A 399 -9.95 -6.08 8.27
N LEU A 400 -8.89 -6.74 8.72
CA LEU A 400 -8.26 -7.83 7.97
C LEU A 400 -9.27 -8.94 7.63
N SER A 401 -10.14 -9.31 8.57
CA SER A 401 -11.17 -10.35 8.36
C SER A 401 -12.13 -9.99 7.23
N SER A 402 -12.60 -8.73 7.18
CA SER A 402 -13.47 -8.23 6.11
C SER A 402 -12.79 -8.29 4.74
N VAL A 403 -11.51 -7.97 4.67
CA VAL A 403 -10.71 -8.01 3.44
C VAL A 403 -10.49 -9.45 2.98
N ILE A 404 -10.11 -10.36 3.89
CA ILE A 404 -9.95 -11.79 3.55
C ILE A 404 -11.27 -12.39 3.04
N GLU A 405 -12.39 -12.05 3.67
CA GLU A 405 -13.71 -12.50 3.21
C GLU A 405 -14.06 -11.95 1.81
N ALA A 406 -13.65 -10.72 1.48
CA ALA A 406 -13.79 -10.19 0.13
C ALA A 406 -12.96 -10.98 -0.91
N TYR A 407 -11.73 -11.37 -0.56
CA TYR A 407 -10.92 -12.25 -1.41
C TYR A 407 -11.55 -13.64 -1.58
N ARG A 408 -12.09 -14.23 -0.50
CA ARG A 408 -12.79 -15.52 -0.56
C ARG A 408 -13.97 -15.48 -1.52
N ARG A 409 -14.83 -14.46 -1.39
CA ARG A 409 -15.97 -14.26 -2.29
C ARG A 409 -15.56 -14.06 -3.74
N LEU A 410 -14.49 -13.30 -3.99
CA LEU A 410 -13.95 -13.11 -5.32
C LEU A 410 -13.51 -14.44 -5.95
N LEU A 411 -12.77 -15.26 -5.20
CA LEU A 411 -12.24 -16.54 -5.67
C LEU A 411 -13.36 -17.58 -5.87
N ALA A 412 -14.32 -17.67 -4.95
CA ALA A 412 -15.50 -18.55 -5.07
C ALA A 412 -16.35 -18.21 -6.31
N GLY A 413 -16.55 -16.91 -6.61
CA GLY A 413 -17.25 -16.46 -7.81
C GLY A 413 -16.56 -16.87 -9.12
N LEU A 414 -15.23 -17.04 -9.10
CA LEU A 414 -14.48 -17.55 -10.25
C LEU A 414 -14.69 -19.05 -10.47
N GLU A 415 -14.89 -19.81 -9.42
CA GLU A 415 -15.18 -21.24 -9.48
C GLU A 415 -16.54 -21.51 -10.15
N SER A 416 -17.57 -20.79 -9.70
CA SER A 416 -18.93 -20.90 -10.25
C SER A 416 -18.99 -20.57 -11.75
N SER A 417 -18.25 -19.53 -12.17
CA SER A 417 -18.18 -19.11 -13.58
C SER A 417 -17.39 -20.07 -14.48
N GLY A 418 -16.52 -20.90 -13.91
CA GLY A 418 -15.75 -21.92 -14.62
C GLY A 418 -16.56 -23.20 -14.91
N MET A 419 -17.46 -23.56 -14.01
CA MET A 419 -18.33 -24.76 -14.16
C MET A 419 -19.44 -24.58 -15.23
N MET A 420 -19.86 -23.35 -15.54
CA MET A 420 -20.87 -23.08 -16.58
C MET A 420 -20.30 -23.01 -18.01
N LYS A 421 -19.00 -23.09 -18.19
CA LYS A 421 -18.32 -23.01 -19.51
C LYS A 421 -17.56 -24.30 -19.91
N GLY A 422 -17.64 -25.35 -19.15
CA GLY A 422 -17.15 -26.69 -19.42
C GLY A 422 -18.32 -27.63 -19.72
#